data_f1dd6a6487ea70492438a4825be5901d
#
_entry.id   f1dd6a6487ea70492438a4825be5901d
#
_cell.length_a   1.000
_cell.length_b   1.000
_cell.length_c   1.000
_cell.angle_alpha   90.00
_cell.angle_beta   90.00
_cell.angle_gamma   90.00
#
_symmetry.space_group_name_H-M   'P 1'
#
loop_
_entity.id
_entity.type
_entity.pdbx_description
1 polymer ?
#
loop_
_entity_poly.entity_id
_entity_poly.type
_entity_poly.pdbx_seq_one_letter_code
_entity_poly.pdbx_strand_id
1 'polypeptide(L)'
;SAASDVYKRQAVTKTTTACFEPSLDYIVTKMPKWDLSKFQHVKRDIGSSMKSVGEVMAIGRTFEESLQKAVRQIAPNYAGFDAYVCPDDLDEALRVPTDTRLFSIAYAMLVKNYDVERIHELTKIDRWFLFKLDNIVQTHRHLEDRGSLQSVDHELMRTAKQRGFSDVQIARLVNSTEAEVRAARKAMHITPFVKRIDTVAAEYPCLLYTS
;
A
#
# COMPACT_ATOMS: atom_id res chain seq x y z
N SER A 1 28.61 27.11 0.47
CA SER A 1 29.44 28.23 0.05
C SER A 1 28.59 29.26 -0.69
N ALA A 2 28.98 30.53 -0.67
CA ALA A 2 28.20 31.68 -1.14
C ALA A 2 27.68 31.57 -2.60
N ALA A 3 28.29 30.76 -3.45
CA ALA A 3 27.86 30.58 -4.84
C ALA A 3 26.58 29.75 -5.00
N SER A 4 26.26 28.85 -4.04
CA SER A 4 25.06 28.01 -4.11
C SER A 4 23.79 28.77 -3.67
N ASP A 5 23.94 29.83 -2.87
CA ASP A 5 22.80 30.60 -2.37
C ASP A 5 22.26 31.58 -3.45
N VAL A 6 23.05 31.86 -4.48
CA VAL A 6 22.66 32.75 -5.58
C VAL A 6 21.94 31.99 -6.69
N TYR A 7 22.19 30.67 -6.84
CA TYR A 7 21.54 29.83 -7.85
C TYR A 7 20.16 29.35 -7.35
N LYS A 8 19.13 29.91 -7.94
CA LYS A 8 17.74 29.49 -7.64
C LYS A 8 17.27 28.45 -8.66
N ARG A 9 16.50 27.46 -8.20
CA ARG A 9 15.86 26.51 -9.13
C ARG A 9 14.91 27.26 -10.05
N GLN A 10 14.92 26.87 -11.31
CA GLN A 10 13.92 27.36 -12.28
C GLN A 10 12.59 26.62 -12.14
N ALA A 11 12.21 26.28 -10.90
CA ALA A 11 10.94 25.67 -10.57
C ALA A 11 9.81 26.72 -10.56
N VAL A 12 8.59 26.26 -10.30
CA VAL A 12 7.37 27.08 -10.40
C VAL A 12 7.45 28.37 -9.58
N THR A 13 8.03 28.33 -8.38
CA THR A 13 8.16 29.52 -7.51
C THR A 13 9.36 30.40 -7.82
N LYS A 14 10.42 29.86 -8.41
CA LYS A 14 11.71 30.53 -8.67
C LYS A 14 12.37 31.13 -7.43
N THR A 15 11.98 30.68 -6.22
CA THR A 15 12.47 31.17 -4.94
C THR A 15 13.39 30.20 -4.23
N THR A 16 13.31 28.92 -4.57
CA THR A 16 14.08 27.86 -3.94
C THR A 16 15.52 27.83 -4.42
N THR A 17 16.48 27.62 -3.53
CA THR A 17 17.90 27.50 -3.86
C THR A 17 18.18 26.24 -4.68
N ALA A 18 19.25 26.25 -5.51
CA ALA A 18 19.62 25.09 -6.33
C ALA A 18 19.98 23.85 -5.52
N CYS A 19 20.49 24.04 -4.30
CA CYS A 19 20.89 22.97 -3.38
C CYS A 19 19.78 22.60 -2.37
N PHE A 20 18.54 23.01 -2.61
CA PHE A 20 17.41 22.64 -1.77
C PHE A 20 17.19 21.11 -1.82
N GLU A 21 17.19 20.49 -0.66
CA GLU A 21 16.87 19.07 -0.54
C GLU A 21 15.34 18.89 -0.53
N PRO A 22 14.76 18.22 -1.54
CA PRO A 22 13.32 18.06 -1.62
C PRO A 22 12.79 17.19 -0.49
N SER A 23 11.71 17.64 0.14
CA SER A 23 10.99 16.90 1.19
C SER A 23 9.61 16.53 0.68
N LEU A 24 9.33 15.21 0.60
CA LEU A 24 8.03 14.68 0.20
C LEU A 24 7.28 14.20 1.44
N ASP A 25 6.02 14.61 1.59
CA ASP A 25 5.15 14.17 2.68
C ASP A 25 4.07 13.17 2.23
N TYR A 26 4.28 12.56 1.07
CA TYR A 26 3.39 11.55 0.49
C TYR A 26 4.18 10.42 -0.17
N ILE A 27 3.54 9.26 -0.29
CA ILE A 27 4.07 8.08 -0.97
C ILE A 27 3.19 7.76 -2.16
N VAL A 28 3.81 7.47 -3.29
CA VAL A 28 3.14 7.00 -4.51
C VAL A 28 3.53 5.55 -4.74
N THR A 29 2.52 4.67 -4.78
CA THR A 29 2.69 3.29 -5.21
C THR A 29 2.18 3.15 -6.63
N LYS A 30 3.09 2.80 -7.54
CA LYS A 30 2.78 2.46 -8.91
C LYS A 30 2.77 0.94 -9.06
N MET A 31 1.66 0.39 -9.52
CA MET A 31 1.50 -1.05 -9.65
C MET A 31 1.06 -1.42 -11.06
N PRO A 32 1.79 -2.34 -11.73
CA PRO A 32 1.40 -2.76 -13.07
C PRO A 32 0.11 -3.58 -13.01
N LYS A 33 -0.73 -3.40 -14.01
CA LYS A 33 -1.90 -4.23 -14.26
C LYS A 33 -1.50 -5.34 -15.23
N TRP A 34 -1.48 -6.56 -14.72
CA TRP A 34 -1.12 -7.74 -15.48
C TRP A 34 -2.38 -8.40 -16.05
N ASP A 35 -2.41 -8.62 -17.36
CA ASP A 35 -3.48 -9.36 -18.04
C ASP A 35 -2.86 -10.47 -18.90
N LEU A 36 -1.89 -11.17 -18.30
CA LEU A 36 -1.10 -12.20 -18.99
C LEU A 36 -1.93 -13.41 -19.40
N SER A 37 -3.11 -13.60 -18.78
CA SER A 37 -4.04 -14.68 -19.14
C SER A 37 -4.63 -14.53 -20.55
N LYS A 38 -4.65 -13.32 -21.10
CA LYS A 38 -5.13 -13.04 -22.47
C LYS A 38 -4.10 -13.36 -23.56
N PHE A 39 -2.85 -13.53 -23.19
CA PHE A 39 -1.78 -13.81 -24.14
C PHE A 39 -1.34 -15.27 -24.06
N GLN A 40 -1.55 -16.02 -25.12
CA GLN A 40 -1.03 -17.38 -25.24
C GLN A 40 0.50 -17.33 -25.35
N HIS A 41 1.19 -18.25 -24.65
CA HIS A 41 2.65 -18.43 -24.70
C HIS A 41 3.52 -17.31 -24.06
N VAL A 42 2.97 -16.44 -23.23
CA VAL A 42 3.76 -15.47 -22.48
C VAL A 42 4.22 -16.08 -21.15
N LYS A 43 5.53 -16.10 -20.92
CA LYS A 43 6.08 -16.48 -19.61
C LYS A 43 5.67 -15.45 -18.55
N ARG A 44 5.24 -15.95 -17.38
CA ARG A 44 4.81 -15.10 -16.26
C ARG A 44 5.97 -14.47 -15.49
N ASP A 45 7.19 -14.92 -15.74
CA ASP A 45 8.39 -14.37 -15.09
C ASP A 45 8.57 -12.90 -15.47
N ILE A 46 8.81 -12.07 -14.48
CA ILE A 46 9.05 -10.64 -14.64
C ILE A 46 10.53 -10.43 -14.90
N GLY A 47 10.85 -9.83 -16.03
CA GLY A 47 12.19 -9.48 -16.43
C GLY A 47 12.26 -8.03 -16.93
N SER A 48 13.25 -7.71 -17.75
CA SER A 48 13.46 -6.36 -18.29
C SER A 48 12.49 -5.96 -19.41
N SER A 49 11.73 -6.92 -19.97
CA SER A 49 10.74 -6.64 -21.02
C SER A 49 9.42 -6.14 -20.43
N MET A 50 8.81 -5.14 -21.07
CA MET A 50 7.49 -4.64 -20.69
C MET A 50 6.40 -5.66 -21.01
N LYS A 51 5.63 -6.09 -19.99
CA LYS A 51 4.55 -7.07 -20.10
C LYS A 51 3.22 -6.60 -19.52
N SER A 52 3.19 -5.41 -18.91
CA SER A 52 1.95 -4.87 -18.36
C SER A 52 1.06 -4.28 -19.46
N VAL A 53 -0.25 -4.45 -19.34
CA VAL A 53 -1.27 -3.85 -20.22
C VAL A 53 -1.76 -2.49 -19.72
N GLY A 54 -1.22 -2.03 -18.60
CA GLY A 54 -1.53 -0.76 -17.96
C GLY A 54 -0.93 -0.72 -16.58
N GLU A 55 -1.19 0.37 -15.88
CA GLU A 55 -0.69 0.56 -14.51
C GLU A 55 -1.69 1.40 -13.73
N VAL A 56 -1.68 1.20 -12.42
CA VAL A 56 -2.42 2.00 -11.46
C VAL A 56 -1.44 2.77 -10.58
N MET A 57 -1.87 3.93 -10.12
CA MET A 57 -1.07 4.78 -9.25
C MET A 57 -1.90 5.23 -8.07
N ALA A 58 -1.42 4.96 -6.88
CA ALA A 58 -2.09 5.33 -5.64
C ALA A 58 -1.20 6.21 -4.79
N ILE A 59 -1.80 7.20 -4.16
CA ILE A 59 -1.13 8.15 -3.26
C ILE A 59 -1.62 7.94 -1.85
N GLY A 60 -0.69 7.92 -0.89
CA GLY A 60 -0.99 7.82 0.54
C GLY A 60 0.06 8.55 1.36
N ARG A 61 -0.20 8.67 2.66
CA ARG A 61 0.77 9.23 3.61
C ARG A 61 1.75 8.17 4.12
N THR A 62 1.36 6.91 4.07
CA THR A 62 2.18 5.77 4.47
C THR A 62 2.25 4.75 3.33
N PHE A 63 3.26 3.88 3.37
CA PHE A 63 3.41 2.81 2.41
C PHE A 63 2.22 1.85 2.46
N GLU A 64 1.78 1.48 3.68
CA GLU A 64 0.65 0.58 3.89
C GLU A 64 -0.62 1.11 3.23
N GLU A 65 -0.92 2.40 3.44
CA GLU A 65 -2.09 3.05 2.84
C GLU A 65 -2.01 3.06 1.32
N SER A 66 -0.88 3.49 0.76
CA SER A 66 -0.72 3.61 -0.69
C SER A 66 -0.75 2.25 -1.39
N LEU A 67 -0.13 1.22 -0.79
CA LEU A 67 -0.17 -0.14 -1.32
C LEU A 67 -1.59 -0.72 -1.34
N GLN A 68 -2.30 -0.60 -0.23
CA GLN A 68 -3.69 -1.08 -0.13
C GLN A 68 -4.60 -0.41 -1.16
N LYS A 69 -4.45 0.91 -1.35
CA LYS A 69 -5.16 1.65 -2.40
C LYS A 69 -4.80 1.15 -3.80
N ALA A 70 -3.52 0.91 -4.08
CA ALA A 70 -3.06 0.40 -5.37
C ALA A 70 -3.65 -0.98 -5.67
N VAL A 71 -3.62 -1.90 -4.71
CA VAL A 71 -4.20 -3.25 -4.87
C VAL A 71 -5.67 -3.19 -5.24
N ARG A 72 -6.46 -2.34 -4.59
CA ARG A 72 -7.89 -2.18 -4.91
C ARG A 72 -8.17 -1.63 -6.32
N GLN A 73 -7.21 -0.94 -6.91
CA GLN A 73 -7.34 -0.39 -8.27
C GLN A 73 -7.01 -1.40 -9.38
N ILE A 74 -6.35 -2.51 -9.05
CA ILE A 74 -5.95 -3.52 -10.05
C ILE A 74 -7.18 -4.22 -10.62
N ALA A 75 -8.08 -4.67 -9.74
CA ALA A 75 -9.31 -5.35 -10.15
C ALA A 75 -10.42 -5.20 -9.08
N PRO A 76 -11.71 -5.27 -9.49
CA PRO A 76 -12.85 -5.04 -8.58
C PRO A 76 -12.97 -6.06 -7.44
N ASN A 77 -12.42 -7.26 -7.61
CA ASN A 77 -12.47 -8.33 -6.61
C ASN A 77 -11.40 -8.18 -5.50
N TYR A 78 -10.44 -7.27 -5.66
CA TYR A 78 -9.41 -7.04 -4.66
C TYR A 78 -9.86 -5.96 -3.66
N ALA A 79 -9.99 -6.34 -2.40
CA ALA A 79 -10.37 -5.43 -1.31
C ALA A 79 -9.18 -4.72 -0.64
N GLY A 80 -7.97 -5.24 -0.84
CA GLY A 80 -6.71 -4.79 -0.27
C GLY A 80 -5.66 -5.88 -0.34
N PHE A 81 -4.60 -5.78 0.45
CA PHE A 81 -3.56 -6.80 0.55
C PHE A 81 -4.11 -8.03 1.29
N ASP A 82 -4.24 -9.14 0.56
CA ASP A 82 -4.84 -10.38 1.06
C ASP A 82 -4.35 -11.59 0.26
N ALA A 83 -4.64 -12.81 0.74
CA ALA A 83 -4.25 -14.08 0.16
C ALA A 83 -5.18 -14.51 -0.99
N TYR A 84 -5.06 -13.86 -2.15
CA TYR A 84 -5.88 -14.17 -3.34
C TYR A 84 -5.40 -15.36 -4.15
N VAL A 85 -4.21 -15.87 -3.86
CA VAL A 85 -3.62 -17.03 -4.54
C VAL A 85 -3.19 -18.06 -3.51
N CYS A 86 -3.23 -19.34 -3.90
CA CYS A 86 -2.73 -20.47 -3.13
C CYS A 86 -1.75 -21.23 -4.01
N PRO A 87 -0.44 -20.91 -3.96
CA PRO A 87 0.56 -21.60 -4.77
C PRO A 87 0.74 -23.04 -4.33
N ASP A 88 0.96 -23.97 -5.29
CA ASP A 88 1.29 -25.37 -5.01
C ASP A 88 2.66 -25.49 -4.33
N ASP A 89 3.66 -24.77 -4.86
CA ASP A 89 4.98 -24.58 -4.21
C ASP A 89 5.15 -23.11 -3.84
N LEU A 90 4.97 -22.82 -2.53
CA LEU A 90 5.06 -21.47 -2.02
C LEU A 90 6.47 -20.90 -2.04
N ASP A 91 7.47 -21.71 -1.71
CA ASP A 91 8.85 -21.25 -1.66
C ASP A 91 9.35 -20.90 -3.07
N GLU A 92 8.99 -21.68 -4.08
CA GLU A 92 9.28 -21.36 -5.47
C GLU A 92 8.53 -20.12 -5.95
N ALA A 93 7.23 -19.99 -5.61
CA ALA A 93 6.43 -18.80 -5.94
C ALA A 93 6.96 -17.51 -5.29
N LEU A 94 7.70 -17.62 -4.19
CA LEU A 94 8.38 -16.50 -3.55
C LEU A 94 9.75 -16.19 -4.21
N ARG A 95 10.49 -17.21 -4.67
CA ARG A 95 11.79 -17.02 -5.33
C ARG A 95 11.64 -16.39 -6.70
N VAL A 96 10.71 -16.89 -7.50
CA VAL A 96 10.53 -16.44 -8.87
C VAL A 96 9.65 -15.19 -8.91
N PRO A 97 10.12 -14.06 -9.46
CA PRO A 97 9.34 -12.83 -9.57
C PRO A 97 8.28 -12.96 -10.66
N THR A 98 7.05 -13.27 -10.26
CA THR A 98 5.88 -13.38 -11.13
C THR A 98 4.89 -12.23 -10.89
N ASP A 99 3.90 -12.11 -11.74
CA ASP A 99 2.79 -11.15 -11.63
C ASP A 99 1.94 -11.36 -10.35
N THR A 100 1.94 -12.56 -9.78
CA THR A 100 1.18 -12.91 -8.57
C THR A 100 2.01 -12.94 -7.30
N ARG A 101 3.32 -12.65 -7.38
CA ARG A 101 4.25 -12.77 -6.25
C ARG A 101 3.81 -11.98 -5.01
N LEU A 102 3.22 -10.78 -5.19
CA LEU A 102 2.71 -9.98 -4.07
C LEU A 102 1.64 -10.74 -3.27
N PHE A 103 0.74 -11.44 -3.97
CA PHE A 103 -0.31 -12.24 -3.32
C PHE A 103 0.22 -13.55 -2.75
N SER A 104 1.29 -14.10 -3.34
CA SER A 104 2.03 -15.24 -2.73
C SER A 104 2.70 -14.83 -1.42
N ILE A 105 3.23 -13.60 -1.32
CA ILE A 105 3.75 -13.04 -0.06
C ILE A 105 2.61 -12.88 0.96
N ALA A 106 1.45 -12.37 0.55
CA ALA A 106 0.28 -12.27 1.43
C ALA A 106 -0.15 -13.64 1.95
N TYR A 107 -0.21 -14.66 1.09
CA TYR A 107 -0.51 -16.03 1.48
C TYR A 107 0.53 -16.59 2.46
N ALA A 108 1.82 -16.37 2.21
CA ALA A 108 2.90 -16.78 3.10
C ALA A 108 2.76 -16.18 4.51
N MET A 109 2.49 -14.88 4.60
CA MET A 109 2.36 -14.18 5.87
C MET A 109 1.06 -14.52 6.61
N LEU A 110 -0.09 -14.45 5.92
CA LEU A 110 -1.42 -14.60 6.53
C LEU A 110 -1.77 -16.06 6.85
N VAL A 111 -1.47 -17.00 5.93
CA VAL A 111 -1.91 -18.39 6.03
C VAL A 111 -0.82 -19.32 6.56
N LYS A 112 0.42 -19.14 6.08
CA LYS A 112 1.55 -20.00 6.47
C LYS A 112 2.39 -19.47 7.62
N ASN A 113 2.10 -18.25 8.09
CA ASN A 113 2.82 -17.60 9.19
C ASN A 113 4.32 -17.47 8.97
N TYR A 114 4.74 -17.26 7.71
CA TYR A 114 6.14 -16.97 7.42
C TYR A 114 6.50 -15.61 8.01
N ASP A 115 7.65 -15.55 8.67
CA ASP A 115 8.19 -14.31 9.18
C ASP A 115 8.90 -13.48 8.10
N VAL A 116 9.23 -12.25 8.44
CA VAL A 116 9.90 -11.32 7.54
C VAL A 116 11.26 -11.86 7.08
N GLU A 117 12.02 -12.52 7.95
CA GLU A 117 13.35 -13.02 7.61
C GLU A 117 13.27 -14.15 6.56
N ARG A 118 12.38 -15.11 6.74
CA ARG A 118 12.18 -16.19 5.77
C ARG A 118 11.75 -15.65 4.41
N ILE A 119 10.82 -14.69 4.39
CA ILE A 119 10.37 -14.07 3.13
C ILE A 119 11.51 -13.28 2.50
N HIS A 120 12.31 -12.56 3.28
CA HIS A 120 13.48 -11.86 2.78
C HIS A 120 14.49 -12.82 2.16
N GLU A 121 14.77 -13.95 2.80
CA GLU A 121 15.70 -14.97 2.29
C GLU A 121 15.25 -15.53 0.93
N LEU A 122 13.97 -15.76 0.75
CA LEU A 122 13.39 -16.30 -0.48
C LEU A 122 13.27 -15.25 -1.59
N THR A 123 12.77 -14.06 -1.25
CA THR A 123 12.40 -13.05 -2.23
C THR A 123 13.52 -12.06 -2.56
N LYS A 124 14.46 -11.88 -1.65
CA LYS A 124 15.49 -10.81 -1.65
C LYS A 124 14.89 -9.39 -1.64
N ILE A 125 13.61 -9.25 -1.32
CA ILE A 125 12.96 -7.94 -1.10
C ILE A 125 13.53 -7.35 0.19
N ASP A 126 13.82 -6.04 0.18
CA ASP A 126 14.33 -5.35 1.36
C ASP A 126 13.38 -5.49 2.55
N ARG A 127 13.96 -5.70 3.72
CA ARG A 127 13.23 -5.90 4.98
C ARG A 127 12.29 -4.74 5.31
N TRP A 128 12.65 -3.53 4.94
CA TRP A 128 11.82 -2.36 5.19
C TRP A 128 10.42 -2.52 4.57
N PHE A 129 10.34 -2.97 3.31
CA PHE A 129 9.04 -3.24 2.67
C PHE A 129 8.29 -4.38 3.34
N LEU A 130 8.99 -5.44 3.72
CA LEU A 130 8.40 -6.60 4.37
C LEU A 130 7.85 -6.28 5.76
N PHE A 131 8.53 -5.44 6.54
CA PHE A 131 8.00 -4.92 7.81
C PHE A 131 6.75 -4.06 7.60
N LYS A 132 6.68 -3.29 6.51
CA LYS A 132 5.47 -2.53 6.17
C LYS A 132 4.30 -3.44 5.81
N LEU A 133 4.56 -4.54 5.09
CA LEU A 133 3.55 -5.57 4.84
C LEU A 133 3.13 -6.27 6.13
N ASP A 134 4.07 -6.56 7.02
CA ASP A 134 3.76 -7.16 8.32
C ASP A 134 2.84 -6.27 9.18
N ASN A 135 3.00 -4.96 9.15
CA ASN A 135 2.05 -4.03 9.79
C ASN A 135 0.61 -4.21 9.30
N ILE A 136 0.42 -4.47 8.00
CA ILE A 136 -0.90 -4.78 7.44
C ILE A 136 -1.39 -6.14 7.97
N VAL A 137 -0.52 -7.15 7.94
CA VAL A 137 -0.83 -8.50 8.44
C VAL A 137 -1.22 -8.49 9.91
N GLN A 138 -0.51 -7.75 10.76
CA GLN A 138 -0.84 -7.63 12.18
C GLN A 138 -2.23 -6.98 12.37
N THR A 139 -2.54 -5.93 11.62
CA THR A 139 -3.88 -5.33 11.67
C THR A 139 -4.97 -6.29 11.21
N HIS A 140 -4.70 -7.04 10.13
CA HIS A 140 -5.61 -8.07 9.63
C HIS A 140 -5.93 -9.09 10.72
N ARG A 141 -4.92 -9.64 11.37
CA ARG A 141 -5.07 -10.61 12.46
C ARG A 141 -5.84 -10.04 13.65
N HIS A 142 -5.50 -8.82 14.09
CA HIS A 142 -6.21 -8.18 15.17
C HIS A 142 -7.71 -7.97 14.88
N LEU A 143 -8.06 -7.64 13.63
CA LEU A 143 -9.46 -7.54 13.22
C LEU A 143 -10.15 -8.91 13.19
N GLU A 144 -9.48 -9.93 12.66
CA GLU A 144 -9.98 -11.30 12.59
C GLU A 144 -10.20 -11.89 13.99
N ASP A 145 -9.25 -11.68 14.91
CA ASP A 145 -9.34 -12.14 16.32
C ASP A 145 -10.52 -11.50 17.06
N ARG A 146 -10.95 -10.30 16.69
CA ARG A 146 -12.16 -9.68 17.27
C ARG A 146 -13.43 -10.42 16.89
N GLY A 147 -13.50 -11.01 15.71
CA GLY A 147 -14.60 -11.85 15.23
C GLY A 147 -15.94 -11.12 15.01
N SER A 148 -16.13 -9.95 15.59
CA SER A 148 -17.34 -9.14 15.45
C SER A 148 -17.06 -7.64 15.44
N LEU A 149 -17.91 -6.87 14.74
CA LEU A 149 -17.77 -5.42 14.65
C LEU A 149 -17.88 -4.72 16.03
N GLN A 150 -18.72 -5.24 16.91
CA GLN A 150 -18.92 -4.68 18.26
C GLN A 150 -17.66 -4.78 19.15
N SER A 151 -16.78 -5.73 18.85
CA SER A 151 -15.53 -5.94 19.59
C SER A 151 -14.38 -5.06 19.05
N VAL A 152 -14.59 -4.33 17.95
CA VAL A 152 -13.59 -3.43 17.39
C VAL A 152 -13.67 -2.09 18.11
N ASP A 153 -12.62 -1.75 18.85
CA ASP A 153 -12.52 -0.48 19.54
C ASP A 153 -12.11 0.67 18.59
N HIS A 154 -12.19 1.90 19.11
CA HIS A 154 -11.86 3.10 18.36
C HIS A 154 -10.42 3.08 17.82
N GLU A 155 -9.46 2.61 18.62
CA GLU A 155 -8.05 2.63 18.25
C GLU A 155 -7.75 1.64 17.13
N LEU A 156 -8.28 0.42 17.21
CA LEU A 156 -8.11 -0.58 16.16
C LEU A 156 -8.79 -0.13 14.85
N MET A 157 -9.99 0.43 14.94
CA MET A 157 -10.68 0.99 13.76
C MET A 157 -9.87 2.10 13.11
N ARG A 158 -9.35 3.04 13.91
CA ARG A 158 -8.52 4.14 13.43
C ARG A 158 -7.23 3.62 12.78
N THR A 159 -6.52 2.70 13.44
CA THR A 159 -5.29 2.08 12.93
C THR A 159 -5.55 1.36 11.60
N ALA A 160 -6.63 0.59 11.50
CA ALA A 160 -7.01 -0.07 10.26
C ALA A 160 -7.25 0.93 9.13
N LYS A 161 -7.97 2.03 9.39
CA LYS A 161 -8.20 3.06 8.39
C LYS A 161 -6.91 3.78 7.97
N GLN A 162 -6.03 4.09 8.91
CA GLN A 162 -4.71 4.70 8.62
C GLN A 162 -3.79 3.77 7.82
N ARG A 163 -3.89 2.45 8.04
CA ARG A 163 -3.17 1.43 7.27
C ARG A 163 -3.86 1.05 5.95
N GLY A 164 -4.88 1.80 5.55
CA GLY A 164 -5.50 1.69 4.24
C GLY A 164 -6.58 0.61 4.09
N PHE A 165 -7.05 -0.01 5.16
CA PHE A 165 -8.15 -0.98 5.10
C PHE A 165 -9.44 -0.32 4.62
N SER A 166 -10.09 -0.92 3.62
CA SER A 166 -11.41 -0.49 3.17
C SER A 166 -12.50 -0.98 4.12
N ASP A 167 -13.67 -0.31 4.09
CA ASP A 167 -14.80 -0.77 4.89
C ASP A 167 -15.25 -2.19 4.49
N VAL A 168 -15.11 -2.55 3.20
CA VAL A 168 -15.36 -3.91 2.69
C VAL A 168 -14.39 -4.93 3.27
N GLN A 169 -13.08 -4.58 3.33
CA GLN A 169 -12.06 -5.48 3.88
C GLN A 169 -12.28 -5.72 5.38
N ILE A 170 -12.55 -4.64 6.13
CA ILE A 170 -12.87 -4.75 7.56
C ILE A 170 -14.13 -5.62 7.76
N ALA A 171 -15.19 -5.37 6.98
CA ALA A 171 -16.43 -6.12 7.07
C ALA A 171 -16.24 -7.64 6.90
N ARG A 172 -15.39 -8.05 5.94
CA ARG A 172 -15.05 -9.47 5.75
C ARG A 172 -14.39 -10.09 6.97
N LEU A 173 -13.49 -9.35 7.63
CA LEU A 173 -12.72 -9.85 8.77
C LEU A 173 -13.54 -9.93 10.06
N VAL A 174 -14.53 -9.05 10.23
CA VAL A 174 -15.36 -9.00 11.44
C VAL A 174 -16.76 -9.54 11.23
N ASN A 175 -17.00 -10.31 10.15
CA ASN A 175 -18.28 -10.91 9.81
C ASN A 175 -19.46 -9.93 9.83
N SER A 176 -19.29 -8.79 9.17
CA SER A 176 -20.26 -7.69 9.10
C SER A 176 -20.47 -7.24 7.67
N THR A 177 -21.24 -6.17 7.47
CA THR A 177 -21.46 -5.54 6.17
C THR A 177 -20.68 -4.24 6.05
N GLU A 178 -20.40 -3.82 4.80
CA GLU A 178 -19.74 -2.52 4.55
C GLU A 178 -20.53 -1.35 5.15
N ALA A 179 -21.86 -1.42 5.08
CA ALA A 179 -22.73 -0.37 5.60
C ALA A 179 -22.63 -0.25 7.13
N GLU A 180 -22.61 -1.38 7.84
CA GLU A 180 -22.45 -1.41 9.30
C GLU A 180 -21.07 -0.90 9.73
N VAL A 181 -19.99 -1.33 9.07
CA VAL A 181 -18.63 -0.81 9.33
C VAL A 181 -18.57 0.69 9.10
N ARG A 182 -19.17 1.19 8.00
CA ARG A 182 -19.25 2.62 7.72
C ARG A 182 -20.02 3.40 8.77
N ALA A 183 -21.14 2.85 9.26
CA ALA A 183 -21.93 3.46 10.33
C ALA A 183 -21.13 3.49 11.65
N ALA A 184 -20.50 2.38 12.02
CA ALA A 184 -19.70 2.27 13.24
C ALA A 184 -18.52 3.25 13.26
N ARG A 185 -17.74 3.35 12.17
CA ARG A 185 -16.61 4.30 12.11
C ARG A 185 -17.06 5.77 12.13
N LYS A 186 -18.22 6.09 11.52
CA LYS A 186 -18.80 7.44 11.61
C LYS A 186 -19.24 7.77 13.03
N ALA A 187 -19.86 6.83 13.74
CA ALA A 187 -20.20 6.97 15.15
C ALA A 187 -18.97 7.18 16.04
N MET A 188 -17.85 6.60 15.66
CA MET A 188 -16.53 6.80 16.29
C MET A 188 -15.83 8.09 15.83
N HIS A 189 -16.48 8.94 15.02
CA HIS A 189 -15.88 10.14 14.41
C HIS A 189 -14.64 9.87 13.55
N ILE A 190 -14.50 8.67 13.00
CA ILE A 190 -13.43 8.29 12.08
C ILE A 190 -13.92 8.54 10.66
N THR A 191 -13.56 9.69 10.10
CA THR A 191 -13.95 10.13 8.75
C THR A 191 -12.72 10.32 7.87
N PRO A 192 -12.87 10.15 6.54
CA PRO A 192 -11.78 10.47 5.63
C PRO A 192 -11.46 11.95 5.68
N PHE A 193 -10.19 12.25 5.59
CA PHE A 193 -9.70 13.62 5.57
C PHE A 193 -9.04 13.91 4.22
N VAL A 194 -9.50 14.96 3.55
CA VAL A 194 -8.94 15.41 2.27
C VAL A 194 -7.87 16.43 2.54
N LYS A 195 -6.64 16.15 2.09
CA LYS A 195 -5.51 17.07 2.18
C LYS A 195 -5.05 17.50 0.80
N ARG A 196 -4.65 18.74 0.70
CA ARG A 196 -3.88 19.22 -0.43
C ARG A 196 -2.45 18.74 -0.29
N ILE A 197 -1.93 18.07 -1.32
CA ILE A 197 -0.56 17.56 -1.35
C ILE A 197 0.30 18.55 -2.13
N ASP A 198 1.42 18.95 -1.53
CA ASP A 198 2.44 19.73 -2.23
C ASP A 198 3.28 18.79 -3.10
N THR A 199 3.12 18.92 -4.41
CA THR A 199 3.86 18.14 -5.40
C THR A 199 5.18 18.80 -5.83
N VAL A 200 5.49 19.96 -5.28
CA VAL A 200 6.69 20.76 -5.59
C VAL A 200 7.78 20.61 -4.52
N ALA A 201 7.75 19.51 -3.79
CA ALA A 201 8.77 19.13 -2.83
C ALA A 201 9.05 20.19 -1.75
N ALA A 202 7.98 20.73 -1.14
CA ALA A 202 8.01 21.77 -0.11
C ALA A 202 8.48 23.16 -0.58
N GLU A 203 8.42 23.47 -1.87
CA GLU A 203 8.60 24.83 -2.35
C GLU A 203 7.46 25.78 -1.90
N TYR A 204 6.31 25.22 -1.49
CA TYR A 204 5.16 25.93 -0.91
C TYR A 204 4.94 25.49 0.54
N PRO A 205 5.75 25.99 1.49
CA PRO A 205 5.68 25.51 2.89
C PRO A 205 4.29 25.72 3.54
N CYS A 206 3.52 26.71 3.05
CA CYS A 206 2.17 26.95 3.55
C CYS A 206 1.19 25.80 3.25
N LEU A 207 1.47 24.93 2.27
CA LEU A 207 0.63 23.77 1.96
C LEU A 207 0.88 22.59 2.90
N LEU A 208 2.04 22.56 3.57
CA LEU A 208 2.40 21.49 4.50
C LEU A 208 1.72 21.64 5.86
N TYR A 209 1.37 22.86 6.22
CA TYR A 209 0.85 23.22 7.55
C TYR A 209 -0.65 23.52 7.59
N THR A 210 -1.30 23.66 6.45
CA THR A 210 -2.75 23.82 6.38
C THR A 210 -3.44 22.46 6.45
N SER A 211 -3.71 22.00 7.65
CA SER A 211 -4.50 20.78 7.94
C SER A 211 -5.56 21.06 8.99
#